data_65ba47ba6046ae3bc0dcef093cf7fdb8
#
_entry.id   65ba47ba6046ae3bc0dcef093cf7fdb8
#
_cell.length_a   1.000
_cell.length_b   1.000
_cell.length_c   1.000
_cell.angle_alpha   90.00
_cell.angle_beta   90.00
_cell.angle_gamma   90.00
#
_symmetry.space_group_name_H-M   'P 1'
#
loop_
_entity.id
_entity.type
_entity.pdbx_description
1 polymer ?
#
loop_
_entity_poly.entity_id
_entity_poly.type
_entity_poly.pdbx_seq_one_letter_code
_entity_poly.pdbx_strand_id
1 'polypeptide(L)'
;MIGNLRTFILCYYVNSNVKTADTEVDMDAASDWTAIVGSMTGSSVAPTTRSIAIEQPINYGVGRLSTQVKFGAQRVPDSKDDGHNSSVVEIPGEGFKITGILIGGQGEVGWNYIPTATGSKTIYDKSMTEGMCAKYSSDFTGAITNYTLAFETESNKDVNVAIELVNGDKDFYGKDGMIIPAGGKFYLVGQLESSAATETGEKIFKQDYNTIAKFNITNLKSAYNGLPDLRTPSLQLGMSVDLNWEEGHTFDVDIQ
;
A
#
# COMPACT_ATOMS: atom_id res chain seq x y z
N MET A 1 -7.69 13.67 16.10
CA MET A 1 -8.78 13.45 15.11
C MET A 1 -8.11 12.94 13.86
N ILE A 2 -8.01 11.63 13.70
CA ILE A 2 -7.47 11.03 12.47
C ILE A 2 -8.65 10.99 11.51
N GLY A 3 -8.77 12.04 10.70
CA GLY A 3 -9.76 12.09 9.63
C GLY A 3 -9.49 10.95 8.66
N ASN A 4 -10.55 10.40 8.13
CA ASN A 4 -10.55 9.34 7.16
C ASN A 4 -9.69 9.78 5.95
N LEU A 5 -8.45 9.29 5.84
CA LEU A 5 -7.52 9.63 4.75
C LEU A 5 -8.14 9.42 3.35
N ARG A 6 -9.17 8.57 3.27
CA ARG A 6 -9.95 8.36 2.03
C ARG A 6 -10.74 9.59 1.58
N THR A 7 -10.97 10.55 2.46
CA THR A 7 -11.76 11.76 2.14
C THR A 7 -10.91 12.88 1.56
N PHE A 8 -9.58 12.80 1.71
CA PHE A 8 -8.65 13.81 1.20
C PHE A 8 -7.88 13.25 0.02
N ILE A 9 -8.10 13.81 -1.15
CA ILE A 9 -7.25 13.56 -2.31
C ILE A 9 -5.99 14.40 -2.10
N LEU A 10 -4.90 13.74 -1.73
CA LEU A 10 -3.60 14.37 -1.59
C LEU A 10 -2.98 14.50 -2.98
N CYS A 11 -3.18 15.62 -3.62
CA CYS A 11 -2.58 15.94 -4.90
C CYS A 11 -1.79 17.23 -4.81
N TYR A 12 -0.79 17.38 -5.64
CA TYR A 12 -0.01 18.59 -5.77
C TYR A 12 0.46 18.78 -7.23
N TYR A 13 0.75 20.00 -7.54
CA TYR A 13 1.30 20.38 -8.82
C TYR A 13 2.84 20.30 -8.74
N VAL A 14 3.45 19.52 -9.62
CA VAL A 14 4.90 19.22 -9.57
C VAL A 14 5.68 19.85 -10.68
N ASN A 15 5.02 20.24 -11.76
CA ASN A 15 5.71 20.68 -12.96
C ASN A 15 5.76 22.21 -12.99
N SER A 16 6.96 22.75 -13.14
CA SER A 16 7.17 24.17 -13.38
C SER A 16 6.76 24.63 -14.78
N ASN A 17 6.55 23.69 -15.69
CA ASN A 17 6.21 23.99 -17.07
C ASN A 17 4.69 23.99 -17.27
N VAL A 18 4.20 25.07 -17.86
CA VAL A 18 2.80 25.20 -18.27
C VAL A 18 2.69 24.93 -19.76
N LYS A 19 1.89 23.92 -20.13
CA LYS A 19 1.53 23.68 -21.52
C LYS A 19 0.26 24.44 -21.86
N THR A 20 0.36 25.29 -22.85
CA THR A 20 -0.80 25.77 -23.57
C THR A 20 -0.95 24.98 -24.88
N ALA A 21 -2.08 25.08 -25.57
CA ALA A 21 -2.37 24.28 -26.76
C ALA A 21 -1.21 24.17 -27.77
N ASP A 22 -0.31 25.16 -27.79
CA ASP A 22 0.78 25.23 -28.77
C ASP A 22 2.17 25.52 -28.17
N THR A 23 2.29 25.75 -26.84
CA THR A 23 3.56 26.24 -26.29
C THR A 23 3.73 25.80 -24.84
N GLU A 24 4.94 25.34 -24.51
CA GLU A 24 5.37 25.07 -23.13
C GLU A 24 5.99 26.36 -22.56
N VAL A 25 5.52 26.79 -21.39
CA VAL A 25 6.02 27.97 -20.69
C VAL A 25 6.67 27.53 -19.38
N ASP A 26 7.92 27.91 -19.18
CA ASP A 26 8.63 27.68 -17.94
C ASP A 26 8.15 28.70 -16.87
N MET A 27 7.36 28.20 -15.93
CA MET A 27 6.80 29.01 -14.85
C MET A 27 7.84 29.43 -13.82
N ASP A 28 8.95 28.68 -13.68
CA ASP A 28 10.02 29.05 -12.76
C ASP A 28 10.86 30.22 -13.30
N ALA A 29 10.93 30.33 -14.62
CA ALA A 29 11.59 31.44 -15.28
C ALA A 29 10.68 32.68 -15.45
N ALA A 30 9.35 32.52 -15.31
CA ALA A 30 8.40 33.59 -15.49
C ALA A 30 8.22 34.39 -14.18
N SER A 31 8.56 35.68 -14.19
CA SER A 31 8.47 36.52 -13.01
C SER A 31 7.06 37.06 -12.74
N ASP A 32 6.21 37.10 -13.73
CA ASP A 32 4.84 37.60 -13.63
C ASP A 32 3.97 37.17 -14.82
N TRP A 33 2.69 37.54 -14.78
CA TRP A 33 1.74 37.21 -15.80
C TRP A 33 2.13 37.76 -17.21
N THR A 34 2.77 38.93 -17.23
CA THR A 34 3.22 39.54 -18.48
C THR A 34 4.33 38.71 -19.13
N ALA A 35 5.26 38.20 -18.33
CA ALA A 35 6.32 37.30 -18.78
C ALA A 35 5.75 35.99 -19.31
N ILE A 36 4.75 35.39 -18.62
CA ILE A 36 4.06 34.20 -19.09
C ILE A 36 3.40 34.42 -20.45
N VAL A 37 2.61 35.49 -20.58
CA VAL A 37 1.93 35.82 -21.82
C VAL A 37 2.94 36.17 -22.93
N GLY A 38 4.01 36.85 -22.59
CA GLY A 38 5.08 37.24 -23.53
C GLY A 38 5.93 36.09 -24.03
N SER A 39 6.06 35.03 -23.26
CA SER A 39 6.80 33.81 -23.64
C SER A 39 5.99 32.88 -24.54
N MET A 40 4.68 33.08 -24.61
CA MET A 40 3.83 32.32 -25.51
C MET A 40 4.13 32.76 -26.97
N THR A 41 4.82 31.90 -27.69
CA THR A 41 5.20 32.16 -29.07
C THR A 41 3.97 32.08 -29.95
N GLY A 42 3.62 33.19 -30.52
CA GLY A 42 2.54 33.32 -31.49
C GLY A 42 1.80 34.61 -31.22
N SER A 43 1.71 35.39 -32.25
CA SER A 43 1.02 36.68 -32.28
C SER A 43 -0.48 36.63 -31.97
N SER A 44 -0.98 35.50 -31.51
CA SER A 44 -2.41 35.29 -31.30
C SER A 44 -2.87 35.54 -29.84
N VAL A 45 -1.96 35.78 -28.91
CA VAL A 45 -2.36 36.15 -27.55
C VAL A 45 -2.56 37.67 -27.51
N ALA A 46 -3.82 38.08 -27.63
CA ALA A 46 -4.14 39.51 -27.57
C ALA A 46 -3.77 40.07 -26.18
N PRO A 47 -3.32 41.33 -26.08
CA PRO A 47 -3.05 41.99 -24.80
C PRO A 47 -4.24 42.02 -23.85
N THR A 48 -5.42 41.70 -24.32
CA THR A 48 -6.69 41.60 -23.56
C THR A 48 -7.00 40.19 -23.12
N THR A 49 -6.16 39.21 -23.42
CA THR A 49 -6.39 37.82 -23.00
C THR A 49 -6.39 37.74 -21.48
N ARG A 50 -7.52 37.30 -20.91
CA ARG A 50 -7.72 37.18 -19.44
C ARG A 50 -7.65 35.76 -18.92
N SER A 51 -7.49 34.78 -19.80
CA SER A 51 -7.39 33.37 -19.43
C SER A 51 -6.47 32.65 -20.40
N ILE A 52 -5.70 31.75 -19.87
CA ILE A 52 -4.86 30.82 -20.61
C ILE A 52 -5.34 29.42 -20.25
N ALA A 53 -5.58 28.58 -21.23
CA ALA A 53 -5.85 27.19 -21.04
C ALA A 53 -4.52 26.51 -20.65
N ILE A 54 -4.50 25.84 -19.50
CA ILE A 54 -3.34 25.11 -18.99
C ILE A 54 -3.73 23.64 -19.00
N GLU A 55 -2.99 22.85 -19.76
CA GLU A 55 -3.09 21.38 -19.73
C GLU A 55 -1.92 20.83 -18.94
N GLN A 56 -2.15 20.62 -17.65
CA GLN A 56 -1.15 20.01 -16.79
C GLN A 56 -1.79 18.86 -16.00
N PRO A 57 -1.15 17.69 -15.93
CA PRO A 57 -1.63 16.63 -15.09
C PRO A 57 -1.49 17.04 -13.61
N ILE A 58 -2.52 16.76 -12.84
CA ILE A 58 -2.45 16.83 -11.38
C ILE A 58 -2.00 15.46 -10.90
N ASN A 59 -0.84 15.40 -10.27
CA ASN A 59 -0.31 14.17 -9.72
C ASN A 59 -0.79 13.96 -8.28
N TYR A 60 -1.04 12.71 -7.90
CA TYR A 60 -1.26 12.37 -6.51
C TYR A 60 0.07 12.41 -5.76
N GLY A 61 0.12 13.11 -4.63
CA GLY A 61 1.31 13.21 -3.77
C GLY A 61 1.59 11.92 -2.97
N VAL A 62 0.81 10.89 -3.19
CA VAL A 62 0.88 9.61 -2.50
C VAL A 62 0.75 8.46 -3.47
N GLY A 63 1.27 7.29 -3.09
CA GLY A 63 0.95 6.03 -3.70
C GLY A 63 -0.30 5.41 -3.08
N ARG A 64 -0.79 4.35 -3.68
CA ARG A 64 -1.92 3.55 -3.19
C ARG A 64 -1.51 2.09 -3.10
N LEU A 65 -1.82 1.45 -1.97
CA LEU A 65 -1.75 0.00 -1.82
C LEU A 65 -3.14 -0.59 -2.02
N SER A 66 -3.27 -1.47 -2.99
CA SER A 66 -4.44 -2.33 -3.21
C SER A 66 -4.15 -3.69 -2.59
N THR A 67 -4.90 -4.07 -1.57
CA THR A 67 -4.67 -5.31 -0.81
C THR A 67 -5.79 -6.30 -1.05
N GLN A 68 -5.44 -7.53 -1.43
CA GLN A 68 -6.31 -8.69 -1.48
C GLN A 68 -5.73 -9.77 -0.56
N VAL A 69 -6.59 -10.47 0.19
CA VAL A 69 -6.15 -11.47 1.17
C VAL A 69 -6.98 -12.73 1.04
N LYS A 70 -6.32 -13.88 1.03
CA LYS A 70 -6.98 -15.19 1.06
C LYS A 70 -6.17 -16.19 1.88
N PHE A 71 -6.81 -17.28 2.26
CA PHE A 71 -6.12 -18.48 2.70
C PHE A 71 -5.98 -19.47 1.54
N GLY A 72 -4.79 -20.10 1.45
CA GLY A 72 -4.48 -21.09 0.42
C GLY A 72 -5.10 -22.47 0.68
N ALA A 73 -5.55 -22.73 1.92
CA ALA A 73 -6.20 -23.97 2.31
C ALA A 73 -7.34 -23.70 3.30
N GLN A 74 -8.32 -24.62 3.37
CA GLN A 74 -9.41 -24.56 4.35
C GLN A 74 -8.94 -24.80 5.79
N ARG A 75 -7.80 -25.45 5.94
CA ARG A 75 -7.16 -25.78 7.22
C ARG A 75 -5.69 -25.46 7.10
N VAL A 76 -5.18 -24.65 8.00
CA VAL A 76 -3.78 -24.22 8.01
C VAL A 76 -3.12 -24.56 9.36
N PRO A 77 -1.83 -24.91 9.37
CA PRO A 77 -1.11 -25.20 10.60
C PRO A 77 -0.90 -23.95 11.45
N ASP A 78 -0.92 -24.12 12.75
CA ASP A 78 -0.48 -23.12 13.72
C ASP A 78 0.90 -23.53 14.33
N SER A 79 1.43 -22.76 15.28
CA SER A 79 2.75 -23.02 15.87
C SER A 79 2.80 -24.17 16.88
N LYS A 80 1.67 -24.79 17.21
CA LYS A 80 1.63 -25.96 18.08
C LYS A 80 1.95 -27.26 17.34
N ASP A 81 2.14 -27.19 16.03
CA ASP A 81 2.58 -28.32 15.22
C ASP A 81 4.03 -28.68 15.57
N ASP A 82 4.20 -29.64 16.47
CA ASP A 82 5.49 -30.19 16.88
C ASP A 82 5.92 -31.43 16.10
N GLY A 83 5.23 -31.69 14.96
CA GLY A 83 5.47 -32.86 14.11
C GLY A 83 4.85 -34.17 14.61
N HIS A 84 4.27 -34.18 15.81
CA HIS A 84 3.61 -35.34 16.40
C HIS A 84 2.09 -35.13 16.55
N ASN A 85 1.66 -33.91 16.76
CA ASN A 85 0.26 -33.49 16.83
C ASN A 85 0.08 -32.20 16.06
N SER A 86 -0.13 -32.31 14.76
CA SER A 86 -0.39 -31.13 13.95
C SER A 86 -1.65 -30.41 14.43
N SER A 87 -1.46 -29.28 15.08
CA SER A 87 -2.56 -28.38 15.38
C SER A 87 -2.88 -27.60 14.11
N VAL A 88 -4.13 -27.66 13.71
CA VAL A 88 -4.64 -26.98 12.52
C VAL A 88 -5.79 -26.07 12.89
N VAL A 89 -5.81 -24.92 12.28
CA VAL A 89 -6.90 -23.95 12.37
C VAL A 89 -7.79 -24.11 11.17
N GLU A 90 -9.07 -24.34 11.38
CA GLU A 90 -10.07 -24.36 10.34
C GLU A 90 -10.50 -22.93 9.99
N ILE A 91 -10.42 -22.58 8.72
CA ILE A 91 -10.79 -21.25 8.27
C ILE A 91 -12.31 -21.16 8.23
N PRO A 92 -12.94 -20.21 8.93
CA PRO A 92 -14.38 -20.03 8.89
C PRO A 92 -14.88 -19.82 7.46
N GLY A 93 -16.07 -20.30 7.14
CA GLY A 93 -16.65 -20.11 5.81
C GLY A 93 -16.78 -18.64 5.40
N GLU A 94 -17.04 -17.76 6.39
CA GLU A 94 -17.03 -16.31 6.19
C GLU A 94 -15.62 -15.70 6.15
N GLY A 95 -14.59 -16.48 6.50
CA GLY A 95 -13.23 -16.05 6.66
C GLY A 95 -12.97 -15.30 7.98
N PHE A 96 -11.71 -14.93 8.20
CA PHE A 96 -11.35 -14.04 9.30
C PHE A 96 -11.55 -12.59 8.87
N LYS A 97 -12.29 -11.82 9.67
CA LYS A 97 -12.54 -10.40 9.38
C LYS A 97 -11.23 -9.61 9.44
N ILE A 98 -10.97 -8.83 8.40
CA ILE A 98 -9.85 -7.90 8.36
C ILE A 98 -10.30 -6.56 8.93
N THR A 99 -9.55 -6.03 9.91
CA THR A 99 -9.90 -4.79 10.63
C THR A 99 -8.84 -3.70 10.51
N GLY A 100 -7.68 -4.01 9.92
CA GLY A 100 -6.63 -3.03 9.72
C GLY A 100 -5.56 -3.50 8.75
N ILE A 101 -4.93 -2.54 8.10
CA ILE A 101 -3.71 -2.71 7.31
C ILE A 101 -2.65 -1.77 7.88
N LEU A 102 -1.48 -2.31 8.18
CA LEU A 102 -0.33 -1.55 8.65
C LEU A 102 0.75 -1.55 7.56
N ILE A 103 1.27 -0.40 7.23
CA ILE A 103 2.32 -0.23 6.23
C ILE A 103 3.55 0.36 6.93
N GLY A 104 4.65 -0.39 6.96
CA GLY A 104 5.93 0.07 7.46
C GLY A 104 6.68 0.94 6.43
N GLY A 105 7.92 1.30 6.76
CA GLY A 105 8.80 2.01 5.85
C GLY A 105 8.34 3.42 5.47
N GLN A 106 7.43 4.01 6.22
CA GLN A 106 6.89 5.34 5.93
C GLN A 106 7.77 6.42 6.59
N GLY A 107 8.19 7.40 5.79
CA GLY A 107 9.01 8.52 6.25
C GLY A 107 8.18 9.72 6.71
N GLU A 108 8.86 10.72 7.25
CA GLU A 108 8.34 12.07 7.33
C GLU A 108 8.38 12.67 5.92
N VAL A 109 7.38 13.45 5.56
CA VAL A 109 7.26 14.02 4.21
C VAL A 109 7.31 15.53 4.24
N GLY A 110 7.85 16.11 3.19
CA GLY A 110 7.80 17.54 2.92
C GLY A 110 6.43 17.98 2.41
N TRP A 111 6.32 19.24 2.05
CA TRP A 111 5.08 19.83 1.51
C TRP A 111 4.64 19.19 0.18
N ASN A 112 5.58 18.62 -0.56
CA ASN A 112 5.36 17.91 -1.82
C ASN A 112 5.16 16.40 -1.62
N TYR A 113 4.97 15.95 -0.37
CA TYR A 113 4.80 14.56 0.03
C TYR A 113 5.98 13.63 -0.28
N ILE A 114 7.13 14.17 -0.65
CA ILE A 114 8.37 13.40 -0.81
C ILE A 114 8.97 13.15 0.57
N PRO A 115 9.44 11.92 0.86
CA PRO A 115 10.08 11.62 2.13
C PRO A 115 11.31 12.51 2.38
N THR A 116 11.39 13.09 3.57
CA THR A 116 12.50 13.95 4.03
C THR A 116 13.43 13.23 4.99
N ALA A 117 13.03 12.05 5.48
CA ALA A 117 13.81 11.22 6.39
C ALA A 117 13.53 9.74 6.13
N THR A 118 14.47 8.90 6.56
CA THR A 118 14.35 7.43 6.47
C THR A 118 13.09 6.94 7.14
N GLY A 119 12.39 6.07 6.43
CA GLY A 119 11.08 5.54 6.82
C GLY A 119 11.12 4.66 8.06
N SER A 120 10.81 5.25 9.21
CA SER A 120 10.67 4.54 10.49
C SER A 120 9.25 4.57 11.04
N LYS A 121 8.32 5.15 10.30
CA LYS A 121 6.92 5.30 10.69
C LYS A 121 6.08 4.17 10.11
N THR A 122 4.92 3.97 10.70
CA THR A 122 3.92 3.02 10.22
C THR A 122 2.61 3.74 10.01
N ILE A 123 2.02 3.56 8.83
CA ILE A 123 0.62 3.92 8.62
C ILE A 123 -0.23 2.78 9.15
N TYR A 124 -1.25 3.10 9.93
CA TYR A 124 -2.24 2.15 10.39
C TYR A 124 -3.63 2.57 9.90
N ASP A 125 -4.07 1.98 8.82
CA ASP A 125 -5.40 2.20 8.25
C ASP A 125 -6.39 1.19 8.83
N LYS A 126 -7.43 1.70 9.47
CA LYS A 126 -8.56 0.94 10.03
C LYS A 126 -9.83 1.06 9.21
N SER A 127 -9.82 1.84 8.14
CA SER A 127 -10.98 2.05 7.28
C SER A 127 -11.05 0.96 6.21
N MET A 128 -11.41 -0.24 6.64
CA MET A 128 -11.50 -1.39 5.73
C MET A 128 -12.73 -1.31 4.84
N THR A 129 -12.59 -1.86 3.64
CA THR A 129 -13.74 -2.08 2.75
C THR A 129 -14.74 -2.99 3.45
N GLU A 130 -16.03 -2.66 3.36
CA GLU A 130 -17.08 -3.44 4.00
C GLU A 130 -17.03 -4.91 3.52
N GLY A 131 -17.16 -5.83 4.47
CA GLY A 131 -17.11 -7.25 4.20
C GLY A 131 -15.73 -7.82 3.86
N MET A 132 -14.65 -7.05 4.03
CA MET A 132 -13.30 -7.54 3.80
C MET A 132 -12.95 -8.64 4.80
N CYS A 133 -12.81 -9.85 4.29
CA CYS A 133 -12.45 -11.03 5.06
C CYS A 133 -11.41 -11.86 4.30
N ALA A 134 -10.49 -12.48 5.05
CA ALA A 134 -9.60 -13.49 4.51
C ALA A 134 -10.32 -14.85 4.51
N LYS A 135 -10.77 -15.29 3.34
CA LYS A 135 -11.43 -16.60 3.14
C LYS A 135 -10.48 -17.59 2.51
N TYR A 136 -10.81 -18.87 2.63
CA TYR A 136 -10.19 -19.86 1.74
C TYR A 136 -10.66 -19.64 0.29
N SER A 137 -9.69 -19.60 -0.62
CA SER A 137 -9.92 -19.63 -2.06
C SER A 137 -8.73 -20.23 -2.78
N SER A 138 -8.96 -20.93 -3.88
CA SER A 138 -7.91 -21.45 -4.76
C SER A 138 -7.12 -20.31 -5.44
N ASP A 139 -7.79 -19.20 -5.72
CA ASP A 139 -7.24 -18.03 -6.38
C ASP A 139 -7.77 -16.72 -5.75
N PHE A 140 -7.43 -15.59 -6.32
CA PHE A 140 -7.90 -14.27 -5.88
C PHE A 140 -9.16 -13.79 -6.57
N THR A 141 -9.80 -14.65 -7.40
CA THR A 141 -11.05 -14.29 -8.08
C THR A 141 -12.16 -14.07 -7.05
N GLY A 142 -12.75 -12.90 -7.06
CA GLY A 142 -13.77 -12.51 -6.08
C GLY A 142 -13.24 -12.08 -4.71
N ALA A 143 -11.93 -12.04 -4.50
CA ALA A 143 -11.36 -11.44 -3.30
C ALA A 143 -11.65 -9.94 -3.26
N ILE A 144 -12.11 -9.47 -2.09
CA ILE A 144 -12.40 -8.05 -1.90
C ILE A 144 -11.08 -7.28 -1.81
N THR A 145 -10.99 -6.19 -2.58
CA THR A 145 -9.81 -5.31 -2.57
C THR A 145 -10.03 -4.16 -1.58
N ASN A 146 -9.07 -3.96 -0.70
CA ASN A 146 -8.98 -2.75 0.12
C ASN A 146 -7.93 -1.80 -0.45
N TYR A 147 -8.13 -0.51 -0.26
CA TYR A 147 -7.24 0.54 -0.74
C TYR A 147 -6.74 1.37 0.45
N THR A 148 -5.42 1.43 0.59
CA THR A 148 -4.74 2.22 1.62
C THR A 148 -3.76 3.18 0.96
N LEU A 149 -3.74 4.44 1.37
CA LEU A 149 -2.76 5.40 0.88
C LEU A 149 -1.42 5.20 1.60
N ALA A 150 -0.33 5.33 0.85
CA ALA A 150 1.03 5.23 1.37
C ALA A 150 1.89 6.36 0.81
N PHE A 151 2.84 6.85 1.61
CA PHE A 151 3.85 7.76 1.11
C PHE A 151 4.90 7.02 0.30
N GLU A 152 5.56 7.75 -0.58
CA GLU A 152 6.65 7.22 -1.38
C GLU A 152 7.74 6.60 -0.49
N THR A 153 8.26 5.45 -0.88
CA THR A 153 9.33 4.75 -0.17
C THR A 153 10.71 5.04 -0.78
N GLU A 154 11.75 4.75 -0.02
CA GLU A 154 13.10 4.80 -0.54
C GLU A 154 13.33 3.71 -1.60
N SER A 155 14.24 3.98 -2.53
CA SER A 155 14.68 2.99 -3.52
C SER A 155 15.44 1.85 -2.84
N ASN A 156 15.29 0.64 -3.36
CA ASN A 156 15.96 -0.57 -2.87
C ASN A 156 15.70 -0.87 -1.38
N LYS A 157 14.50 -0.52 -0.91
CA LYS A 157 14.07 -0.82 0.46
C LYS A 157 12.79 -1.63 0.46
N ASP A 158 12.88 -2.77 1.10
CA ASP A 158 11.72 -3.61 1.34
C ASP A 158 10.77 -2.97 2.35
N VAL A 159 9.50 -3.27 2.22
CA VAL A 159 8.45 -2.74 3.07
C VAL A 159 7.68 -3.89 3.71
N ASN A 160 7.61 -3.88 5.04
CA ASN A 160 6.74 -4.80 5.76
C ASN A 160 5.31 -4.25 5.81
N VAL A 161 4.36 -5.10 5.47
CA VAL A 161 2.93 -4.83 5.58
C VAL A 161 2.31 -5.85 6.53
N ALA A 162 1.55 -5.39 7.51
CA ALA A 162 0.81 -6.28 8.39
C ALA A 162 -0.69 -6.19 8.14
N ILE A 163 -1.36 -7.33 8.21
CA ILE A 163 -2.80 -7.45 8.13
C ILE A 163 -3.31 -7.74 9.54
N GLU A 164 -4.21 -6.90 10.05
CA GLU A 164 -4.92 -7.13 11.30
C GLU A 164 -6.19 -7.92 11.03
N LEU A 165 -6.29 -9.06 11.69
CA LEU A 165 -7.45 -9.96 11.60
C LEU A 165 -8.08 -10.17 12.97
N VAL A 166 -9.32 -10.61 12.96
CA VAL A 166 -10.03 -11.04 14.18
C VAL A 166 -10.19 -12.55 14.14
N ASN A 167 -9.72 -13.22 15.21
CA ASN A 167 -9.86 -14.66 15.36
C ASN A 167 -11.35 -15.06 15.49
N GLY A 168 -11.65 -16.29 15.08
CA GLY A 168 -12.97 -16.91 15.24
C GLY A 168 -13.23 -17.41 16.67
N ASP A 169 -13.90 -18.55 16.77
CA ASP A 169 -14.46 -19.07 18.02
C ASP A 169 -13.48 -19.92 18.84
N LYS A 170 -12.27 -20.18 18.34
CA LYS A 170 -11.29 -21.08 19.00
C LYS A 170 -9.93 -20.41 19.09
N ASP A 171 -9.27 -20.67 20.23
CA ASP A 171 -7.89 -20.28 20.38
C ASP A 171 -6.99 -21.03 19.41
N PHE A 172 -5.92 -20.38 18.96
CA PHE A 172 -4.83 -21.03 18.23
C PHE A 172 -3.47 -20.47 18.67
N TYR A 173 -2.39 -21.10 18.22
CA TYR A 173 -1.04 -20.74 18.62
C TYR A 173 -0.31 -20.02 17.49
N GLY A 174 0.04 -18.77 17.73
CA GLY A 174 0.84 -17.94 16.81
C GLY A 174 2.34 -18.07 17.08
N LYS A 175 3.07 -17.04 16.66
CA LYS A 175 4.53 -16.97 16.75
C LYS A 175 5.01 -17.28 18.17
N ASP A 176 6.09 -18.07 18.26
CA ASP A 176 6.72 -18.46 19.50
C ASP A 176 5.76 -19.14 20.52
N GLY A 177 4.69 -19.78 20.00
CA GLY A 177 3.70 -20.46 20.84
C GLY A 177 2.74 -19.50 21.56
N MET A 178 2.70 -18.23 21.20
CA MET A 178 1.77 -17.27 21.78
C MET A 178 0.32 -17.66 21.49
N ILE A 179 -0.54 -17.59 22.49
CA ILE A 179 -1.97 -17.87 22.31
C ILE A 179 -2.63 -16.67 21.67
N ILE A 180 -3.36 -16.92 20.59
CA ILE A 180 -4.31 -16.02 19.97
C ILE A 180 -5.72 -16.43 20.43
N PRO A 181 -6.33 -15.69 21.36
CA PRO A 181 -7.60 -16.11 21.94
C PRO A 181 -8.75 -15.98 20.93
N ALA A 182 -9.78 -16.76 21.15
CA ALA A 182 -11.05 -16.64 20.41
C ALA A 182 -11.57 -15.19 20.45
N GLY A 183 -11.98 -14.65 19.32
CA GLY A 183 -12.42 -13.26 19.16
C GLY A 183 -11.30 -12.21 19.30
N GLY A 184 -10.07 -12.64 19.61
CA GLY A 184 -8.91 -11.75 19.74
C GLY A 184 -8.41 -11.27 18.39
N LYS A 185 -7.65 -10.16 18.41
CA LYS A 185 -6.94 -9.67 17.24
C LYS A 185 -5.62 -10.39 17.06
N PHE A 186 -5.24 -10.60 15.82
CA PHE A 186 -3.92 -11.08 15.47
C PHE A 186 -3.41 -10.40 14.19
N TYR A 187 -2.11 -10.48 14.00
CA TYR A 187 -1.44 -9.79 12.89
C TYR A 187 -0.59 -10.78 12.12
N LEU A 188 -0.69 -10.73 10.81
CA LEU A 188 0.19 -11.45 9.90
C LEU A 188 1.02 -10.40 9.16
N VAL A 189 2.33 -10.58 9.18
CA VAL A 189 3.26 -9.66 8.52
C VAL A 189 3.76 -10.28 7.24
N GLY A 190 3.74 -9.50 6.20
CA GLY A 190 4.32 -9.85 4.93
C GLY A 190 5.30 -8.78 4.46
N GLN A 191 6.31 -9.16 3.67
CA GLN A 191 7.30 -8.26 3.13
C GLN A 191 7.06 -8.03 1.63
N LEU A 192 7.03 -6.79 1.22
CA LEU A 192 7.08 -6.39 -0.17
C LEU A 192 8.54 -6.16 -0.53
N GLU A 193 9.08 -6.96 -1.45
CA GLU A 193 10.49 -6.89 -1.82
C GLU A 193 10.70 -5.86 -2.93
N SER A 194 11.64 -4.94 -2.73
CA SER A 194 11.98 -3.90 -3.69
C SER A 194 12.55 -4.43 -4.99
N SER A 195 13.19 -5.60 -4.95
CA SER A 195 13.71 -6.29 -6.14
C SER A 195 12.63 -6.64 -7.17
N ALA A 196 11.38 -6.75 -6.75
CA ALA A 196 10.25 -6.99 -7.64
C ALA A 196 9.71 -5.70 -8.28
N ALA A 197 10.17 -4.53 -7.83
CA ALA A 197 9.73 -3.20 -8.29
C ALA A 197 10.61 -2.63 -9.42
N THR A 198 10.89 -3.41 -10.44
CA THR A 198 11.92 -3.11 -11.46
C THR A 198 11.66 -1.84 -12.28
N GLU A 199 10.41 -1.43 -12.46
CA GLU A 199 10.07 -0.27 -13.31
C GLU A 199 9.90 1.03 -12.53
N THR A 200 9.90 0.98 -11.20
CA THR A 200 9.69 2.14 -10.33
C THR A 200 10.96 2.78 -9.79
N GLY A 201 12.13 2.37 -10.29
CA GLY A 201 13.38 2.67 -9.64
C GLY A 201 13.49 1.94 -8.29
N GLU A 202 12.90 0.74 -8.22
CA GLU A 202 12.93 -0.16 -7.06
C GLU A 202 12.29 0.41 -5.80
N LYS A 203 11.31 1.29 -5.96
CA LYS A 203 10.45 1.80 -4.88
C LYS A 203 9.17 0.98 -4.78
N ILE A 204 8.84 0.51 -3.59
CA ILE A 204 7.58 -0.22 -3.34
C ILE A 204 6.35 0.68 -3.51
N PHE A 205 6.42 1.89 -2.96
CA PHE A 205 5.40 2.90 -3.18
C PHE A 205 6.00 4.11 -3.87
N LYS A 206 5.33 4.57 -4.92
CA LYS A 206 5.70 5.77 -5.66
C LYS A 206 4.47 6.66 -5.76
N GLN A 207 4.69 7.97 -5.77
CA GLN A 207 3.61 8.94 -5.98
C GLN A 207 2.90 8.67 -7.30
N ASP A 208 1.60 8.83 -7.32
CA ASP A 208 0.73 8.66 -8.47
C ASP A 208 0.56 7.20 -8.97
N TYR A 209 1.09 6.22 -8.23
CA TYR A 209 1.04 4.81 -8.62
C TYR A 209 0.24 3.95 -7.65
N ASN A 210 -0.27 2.84 -8.18
CA ASN A 210 -0.99 1.83 -7.42
C ASN A 210 -0.17 0.55 -7.31
N THR A 211 0.22 0.20 -6.09
CA THR A 211 0.86 -1.08 -5.77
C THR A 211 -0.23 -2.09 -5.40
N ILE A 212 -0.23 -3.26 -6.01
CA ILE A 212 -1.20 -4.33 -5.71
C ILE A 212 -0.47 -5.43 -4.93
N ALA A 213 -0.93 -5.73 -3.72
CA ALA A 213 -0.44 -6.83 -2.91
C ALA A 213 -1.53 -7.89 -2.74
N LYS A 214 -1.23 -9.12 -3.15
CA LYS A 214 -2.07 -10.29 -2.99
C LYS A 214 -1.46 -11.21 -1.94
N PHE A 215 -2.09 -11.29 -0.78
CA PHE A 215 -1.61 -12.08 0.35
C PHE A 215 -2.28 -13.46 0.35
N ASN A 216 -1.49 -14.50 0.13
CA ASN A 216 -1.92 -15.89 0.25
C ASN A 216 -1.39 -16.47 1.56
N ILE A 217 -2.28 -16.71 2.51
CA ILE A 217 -1.93 -17.22 3.84
C ILE A 217 -1.95 -18.74 3.81
N THR A 218 -0.81 -19.37 4.08
CA THR A 218 -0.65 -20.83 4.09
C THR A 218 -0.53 -21.42 5.48
N ASN A 219 -0.19 -20.60 6.49
CA ASN A 219 -0.14 -21.01 7.90
C ASN A 219 -0.35 -19.81 8.83
N LEU A 220 -0.52 -20.10 10.13
CA LEU A 220 -0.66 -19.11 11.21
C LEU A 220 0.52 -19.16 12.21
N LYS A 221 1.61 -19.86 11.88
CA LYS A 221 2.78 -20.02 12.76
C LYS A 221 3.46 -18.70 13.10
N SER A 222 3.37 -17.73 12.20
CA SER A 222 3.96 -16.39 12.34
C SER A 222 2.99 -15.33 12.87
N ALA A 223 1.77 -15.72 13.28
CA ALA A 223 0.77 -14.77 13.75
C ALA A 223 1.21 -14.12 15.09
N TYR A 224 1.10 -12.79 15.15
CA TYR A 224 1.36 -12.02 16.38
C TYR A 224 0.04 -11.73 17.10
N ASN A 225 0.05 -11.79 18.43
CA ASN A 225 -1.11 -11.44 19.27
C ASN A 225 -1.13 -9.95 19.66
N GLY A 226 -0.17 -9.17 19.21
CA GLY A 226 -0.04 -7.73 19.42
C GLY A 226 0.54 -7.04 18.20
N LEU A 227 0.53 -5.72 18.18
CA LEU A 227 1.06 -4.90 17.07
C LEU A 227 2.53 -5.26 16.78
N PRO A 228 2.85 -5.76 15.58
CA PRO A 228 4.23 -6.08 15.22
C PRO A 228 5.04 -4.80 14.98
N ASP A 229 6.34 -4.88 15.26
CA ASP A 229 7.28 -3.82 14.87
C ASP A 229 7.70 -4.01 13.41
N LEU A 230 7.16 -3.18 12.52
CA LEU A 230 7.42 -3.28 11.08
C LEU A 230 8.77 -2.65 10.66
N ARG A 231 9.54 -2.10 11.58
CA ARG A 231 10.88 -1.53 11.32
C ARG A 231 11.96 -2.60 11.23
N THR A 232 11.77 -3.70 11.94
CA THR A 232 12.73 -4.81 11.91
C THR A 232 12.42 -5.70 10.70
N PRO A 233 13.46 -6.16 9.96
CA PRO A 233 13.26 -7.18 8.96
C PRO A 233 12.60 -8.38 9.64
N SER A 234 11.38 -8.67 9.29
CA SER A 234 10.74 -9.91 9.72
C SER A 234 11.35 -11.01 8.84
N LEU A 235 11.93 -12.03 9.47
CA LEU A 235 12.30 -13.25 8.77
C LEU A 235 11.00 -13.96 8.40
N GLN A 236 10.40 -13.52 7.31
CA GLN A 236 9.17 -14.10 6.77
C GLN A 236 9.58 -14.94 5.56
N LEU A 237 9.35 -16.21 5.65
CA LEU A 237 9.53 -17.13 4.55
C LEU A 237 8.29 -17.08 3.65
N GLY A 238 8.49 -16.66 2.43
CA GLY A 238 7.53 -16.91 1.36
C GLY A 238 6.57 -15.76 1.03
N MET A 239 7.10 -14.72 0.44
CA MET A 239 6.30 -13.79 -0.35
C MET A 239 6.91 -13.66 -1.73
N SER A 240 6.13 -13.92 -2.76
CA SER A 240 6.45 -13.48 -4.11
C SER A 240 5.60 -12.26 -4.45
N VAL A 241 6.25 -11.29 -5.03
CA VAL A 241 5.64 -10.01 -5.36
C VAL A 241 5.80 -9.77 -6.84
N ASP A 242 4.70 -9.53 -7.55
CA ASP A 242 4.70 -9.23 -8.97
C ASP A 242 4.18 -7.79 -9.19
N LEU A 243 5.03 -6.94 -9.84
CA LEU A 243 4.78 -5.51 -10.02
C LEU A 243 4.60 -5.17 -11.49
N ASN A 244 3.42 -4.82 -11.97
CA ASN A 244 3.15 -4.38 -13.32
C ASN A 244 2.53 -2.97 -13.42
N TRP A 245 3.04 -2.12 -14.34
CA TRP A 245 2.72 -0.71 -14.50
C TRP A 245 1.78 -0.43 -15.68
N GLU A 246 0.97 0.51 -15.54
CA GLU A 246 -0.13 1.13 -16.21
C GLU A 246 -1.50 0.69 -15.69
N GLU A 247 -1.67 -0.55 -15.29
CA GLU A 247 -2.82 -1.03 -14.52
C GLU A 247 -2.38 -1.66 -13.20
N GLY A 248 -1.48 -1.02 -12.47
CA GLY A 248 -1.08 -1.45 -11.13
C GLY A 248 -0.65 -2.92 -11.00
N HIS A 249 0.52 -3.16 -10.51
CA HIS A 249 1.13 -4.47 -10.35
C HIS A 249 0.50 -5.34 -9.28
N THR A 250 0.51 -6.65 -9.50
CA THR A 250 -0.06 -7.65 -8.61
C THR A 250 1.05 -8.41 -7.89
N PHE A 251 1.02 -8.41 -6.55
CA PHE A 251 1.91 -9.22 -5.73
C PHE A 251 1.17 -10.46 -5.23
N ASP A 252 1.68 -11.63 -5.54
CA ASP A 252 1.26 -12.87 -4.91
C ASP A 252 2.19 -13.15 -3.73
N VAL A 253 1.59 -13.15 -2.54
CA VAL A 253 2.30 -13.30 -1.28
C VAL A 253 1.92 -14.60 -0.62
N ASP A 254 2.89 -15.52 -0.52
CA ASP A 254 2.75 -16.72 0.29
C ASP A 254 3.30 -16.47 1.70
N ILE A 255 2.41 -16.39 2.68
CA ILE A 255 2.79 -16.39 4.10
C ILE A 255 2.92 -17.86 4.52
N GLN A 256 4.15 -18.30 4.72
CA GLN A 256 4.52 -19.62 5.21
C GLN A 256 4.75 -19.61 6.72
#